data_a784076c5aa6c795d6be303993dfa318
#
_entry.id   a784076c5aa6c795d6be303993dfa318
#
_cell.length_a   1.000
_cell.length_b   1.000
_cell.length_c   1.000
_cell.angle_alpha   90.00
_cell.angle_beta   90.00
_cell.angle_gamma   90.00
#
_symmetry.space_group_name_H-M   'P 1'
#
loop_
_entity.id
_entity.type
_entity.pdbx_description
1 polymer ?
#
loop_
_entity_poly.entity_id
_entity_poly.type
_entity_poly.pdbx_seq_one_letter_code
_entity_poly.pdbx_strand_id
1 'polypeptide(L)'
;AMANALRRMDRNGAPRGNVMVASASWEYPEDRRLGQDAYRNTRIMDAVTSPAAIVASGGICAPVNVDYSVPTWSTAERPLRDGLPPFSADRGGLTYVTPPQISGLLGATEVWTEATDADPGDATKPVLVVACGDSQTVYVDAIPTRLQFGNMQSRFAPEQIAANTDLAIAAAAQVAELNLLSLIDASSTTATSAALLGASRDLLTALDLSISAYRFRNRFPRTLSLTAIFPDWAKDLIRLDIAREIAHDDSGTPVRAVPDAMIESWFSMRGVNVIWTLDGRPSYSGGTDYAAQTFATQSTNAALVSFPAEVVWNLFVEGTFTFLDGGRLDLGIVRDSTLDSTNDYETFVETFEGVAFRGYTAYKIVSTVCPTGGSAGTVDTSSICS
;
A
#
# COMPACT_ATOMS: atom_id res chain seq x y z
N ALA A 1 48.16 -5.27 -25.98
CA ALA A 1 47.31 -4.58 -24.97
C ALA A 1 46.67 -5.62 -24.01
N MET A 2 45.98 -6.65 -24.50
CA MET A 2 45.25 -7.67 -23.75
C MET A 2 46.12 -8.43 -22.73
N ALA A 3 47.34 -8.90 -23.14
CA ALA A 3 48.28 -9.61 -22.27
C ALA A 3 48.79 -8.74 -21.10
N ASN A 4 48.89 -7.41 -21.28
CA ASN A 4 49.28 -6.49 -20.23
C ASN A 4 48.15 -6.16 -19.26
N ALA A 5 46.90 -6.17 -19.72
CA ALA A 5 45.70 -6.02 -18.88
C ALA A 5 45.55 -7.26 -17.96
N LEU A 6 45.65 -8.45 -18.55
CA LEU A 6 45.62 -9.72 -17.80
C LEU A 6 46.70 -9.83 -16.73
N ARG A 7 47.94 -9.44 -17.06
CA ARG A 7 49.06 -9.43 -16.09
C ARG A 7 48.86 -8.42 -14.94
N ARG A 8 48.13 -7.32 -15.17
CA ARG A 8 47.79 -6.36 -14.09
C ARG A 8 46.74 -6.93 -13.15
N MET A 9 45.78 -7.69 -13.68
CA MET A 9 44.76 -8.37 -12.88
C MET A 9 45.34 -9.44 -11.96
N ASP A 10 46.32 -10.20 -12.46
CA ASP A 10 46.99 -11.26 -11.69
C ASP A 10 47.86 -10.72 -10.54
N ARG A 11 48.37 -9.50 -10.69
CA ARG A 11 49.34 -8.90 -9.73
C ARG A 11 48.70 -8.13 -8.58
N ASN A 12 47.44 -7.69 -8.71
CA ASN A 12 46.79 -6.82 -7.71
C ASN A 12 45.60 -7.46 -6.98
N GLY A 13 45.39 -8.77 -7.13
CA GLY A 13 44.18 -9.41 -6.62
C GLY A 13 42.98 -9.03 -7.48
N ALA A 14 42.11 -9.97 -7.79
CA ALA A 14 40.93 -9.72 -8.63
C ALA A 14 40.09 -8.57 -8.05
N PRO A 15 39.94 -7.45 -8.73
CA PRO A 15 39.04 -6.39 -8.25
C PRO A 15 37.62 -6.94 -8.21
N ARG A 16 36.92 -6.70 -7.13
CA ARG A 16 35.47 -6.97 -7.06
C ARG A 16 34.78 -6.02 -8.04
N GLY A 17 34.31 -6.55 -9.18
CA GLY A 17 33.61 -5.79 -10.21
C GLY A 17 34.03 -6.19 -11.63
N ASN A 18 33.21 -5.79 -12.61
CA ASN A 18 33.51 -6.00 -14.04
C ASN A 18 34.71 -5.15 -14.47
N VAL A 19 35.76 -5.78 -14.96
CA VAL A 19 36.87 -5.10 -15.59
C VAL A 19 36.79 -5.31 -17.12
N MET A 20 36.71 -4.24 -17.88
CA MET A 20 36.75 -4.29 -19.33
C MET A 20 38.17 -4.66 -19.77
N VAL A 21 38.37 -5.87 -20.24
CA VAL A 21 39.66 -6.39 -20.68
C VAL A 21 39.99 -5.98 -22.12
N ALA A 22 38.98 -5.90 -22.96
CA ALA A 22 39.09 -5.44 -24.33
C ALA A 22 37.74 -4.97 -24.86
N SER A 23 37.76 -3.95 -25.71
CA SER A 23 36.60 -3.51 -26.48
C SER A 23 37.00 -3.34 -27.93
N ALA A 24 36.17 -3.78 -28.86
CA ALA A 24 36.32 -3.50 -30.29
C ALA A 24 35.03 -2.84 -30.78
N SER A 25 35.16 -1.69 -31.44
CA SER A 25 34.04 -1.00 -32.07
C SER A 25 34.28 -0.95 -33.59
N TRP A 26 33.25 -1.30 -34.32
CA TRP A 26 33.24 -1.15 -35.78
C TRP A 26 32.19 -0.10 -36.12
N GLU A 27 32.65 0.91 -36.85
CA GLU A 27 31.73 1.91 -37.38
C GLU A 27 31.40 1.53 -38.82
N TYR A 28 30.11 1.38 -39.12
CA TYR A 28 29.67 1.27 -40.51
C TYR A 28 29.83 2.62 -41.18
N PRO A 29 30.25 2.62 -42.45
CA PRO A 29 30.27 3.84 -43.25
C PRO A 29 28.92 4.51 -43.23
N GLU A 30 28.90 5.84 -43.13
CA GLU A 30 27.66 6.60 -43.01
C GLU A 30 26.73 6.44 -44.23
N ASP A 31 27.30 6.19 -45.41
CA ASP A 31 26.58 5.92 -46.65
C ASP A 31 25.81 4.58 -46.64
N ARG A 32 26.06 3.70 -45.68
CA ARG A 32 25.39 2.40 -45.53
C ARG A 32 24.52 2.30 -44.26
N ARG A 33 24.41 3.34 -43.49
CA ARG A 33 23.55 3.37 -42.30
C ARG A 33 22.16 3.86 -42.66
N LEU A 34 21.16 3.04 -42.39
CA LEU A 34 19.76 3.45 -42.40
C LEU A 34 19.51 4.36 -41.15
N GLY A 35 18.85 5.47 -41.39
CA GLY A 35 18.53 6.45 -40.36
C GLY A 35 17.05 6.86 -40.43
N GLN A 36 16.68 7.94 -39.75
CA GLN A 36 15.31 8.45 -39.77
C GLN A 36 14.94 9.19 -41.07
N ASP A 37 15.91 9.50 -41.92
CA ASP A 37 15.66 10.16 -43.21
C ASP A 37 15.19 9.15 -44.26
N ALA A 38 13.90 9.19 -44.58
CA ALA A 38 13.26 8.29 -45.55
C ALA A 38 13.87 8.38 -46.95
N TYR A 39 14.28 9.57 -47.42
CA TYR A 39 14.87 9.77 -48.73
C TYR A 39 16.26 9.14 -48.82
N ARG A 40 17.06 9.30 -47.78
CA ARG A 40 18.39 8.66 -47.69
C ARG A 40 18.28 7.15 -47.63
N ASN A 41 17.34 6.64 -46.81
CA ASN A 41 17.09 5.21 -46.69
C ASN A 41 16.66 4.58 -48.01
N THR A 42 15.78 5.23 -48.77
CA THR A 42 15.36 4.79 -50.07
C THR A 42 16.55 4.66 -51.03
N ARG A 43 17.44 5.66 -51.05
CA ARG A 43 18.66 5.60 -51.92
C ARG A 43 19.60 4.45 -51.53
N ILE A 44 19.74 4.19 -50.23
CA ILE A 44 20.56 3.10 -49.71
C ILE A 44 19.93 1.76 -50.09
N MET A 45 18.61 1.64 -49.91
CA MET A 45 17.87 0.43 -50.28
C MET A 45 17.83 0.20 -51.78
N ASP A 46 17.66 1.22 -52.61
CA ASP A 46 17.72 1.14 -54.08
C ASP A 46 19.09 0.68 -54.59
N ALA A 47 20.16 1.04 -53.85
CA ALA A 47 21.51 0.59 -54.19
C ALA A 47 21.79 -0.86 -53.79
N VAL A 48 20.99 -1.47 -52.93
CA VAL A 48 21.20 -2.83 -52.39
C VAL A 48 20.16 -3.82 -52.90
N THR A 49 18.95 -3.38 -53.23
CA THR A 49 17.85 -4.27 -53.67
C THR A 49 17.22 -3.81 -54.98
N SER A 50 16.84 -4.79 -55.77
CA SER A 50 16.06 -4.55 -56.98
C SER A 50 14.72 -3.86 -56.68
N PRO A 51 14.28 -2.87 -57.47
CA PRO A 51 13.14 -2.02 -57.19
C PRO A 51 11.78 -2.70 -57.04
N ALA A 52 11.68 -3.97 -57.41
CA ALA A 52 10.40 -4.67 -57.45
C ALA A 52 9.84 -5.18 -56.14
N ALA A 53 10.62 -5.13 -55.02
CA ALA A 53 10.19 -5.74 -53.77
C ALA A 53 9.41 -4.79 -52.82
N ILE A 54 9.44 -3.48 -53.05
CA ILE A 54 8.90 -2.49 -52.09
C ILE A 54 7.45 -2.07 -52.41
N VAL A 55 6.94 -2.44 -53.60
CA VAL A 55 5.63 -1.93 -54.09
C VAL A 55 4.44 -2.86 -53.82
N ALA A 56 4.61 -3.95 -53.09
CA ALA A 56 3.57 -4.98 -52.98
C ALA A 56 2.49 -4.76 -51.90
N SER A 57 2.52 -3.67 -51.15
CA SER A 57 1.53 -3.40 -50.10
C SER A 57 0.79 -2.10 -50.41
N GLY A 58 -0.32 -2.20 -51.12
CA GLY A 58 -1.17 -1.06 -51.47
C GLY A 58 -2.00 -0.53 -50.30
N GLY A 59 -1.42 0.29 -49.45
CA GLY A 59 -2.21 0.91 -48.40
C GLY A 59 -1.55 2.06 -47.64
N ILE A 60 -0.31 1.93 -47.24
CA ILE A 60 0.38 3.00 -46.50
C ILE A 60 1.71 3.28 -47.18
N CYS A 61 1.81 4.45 -47.86
CA CYS A 61 2.99 4.86 -48.64
C CYS A 61 4.10 5.46 -47.79
N ALA A 62 3.96 5.57 -46.49
CA ALA A 62 4.99 6.07 -45.59
C ALA A 62 5.27 5.04 -44.47
N PRO A 63 6.53 4.88 -44.04
CA PRO A 63 6.82 4.06 -42.87
C PRO A 63 6.11 4.61 -41.65
N VAL A 64 5.47 3.73 -40.91
CA VAL A 64 4.82 4.11 -39.63
C VAL A 64 5.90 4.49 -38.65
N ASN A 65 5.74 5.64 -37.99
CA ASN A 65 6.60 6.00 -36.88
C ASN A 65 6.39 5.01 -35.72
N VAL A 66 7.47 4.51 -35.20
CA VAL A 66 7.44 3.63 -34.02
C VAL A 66 7.69 4.50 -32.81
N ASP A 67 6.74 4.49 -31.89
CA ASP A 67 6.89 5.11 -30.57
C ASP A 67 7.41 4.03 -29.61
N TYR A 68 8.57 4.29 -29.01
CA TYR A 68 9.20 3.42 -28.01
C TYR A 68 8.91 3.87 -26.58
N SER A 69 8.12 4.92 -26.40
CA SER A 69 7.73 5.36 -25.05
C SER A 69 6.82 4.33 -24.39
N VAL A 70 7.15 3.97 -23.16
CA VAL A 70 6.34 3.05 -22.33
C VAL A 70 5.94 3.83 -21.08
N PRO A 71 4.76 4.47 -21.09
CA PRO A 71 4.33 5.25 -19.92
C PRO A 71 3.93 4.34 -18.76
N THR A 72 4.31 4.74 -17.56
CA THR A 72 3.90 4.12 -16.30
C THR A 72 3.20 5.15 -15.44
N TRP A 73 2.07 4.77 -14.81
CA TRP A 73 1.27 5.67 -13.98
C TRP A 73 1.10 5.17 -12.55
N SER A 74 1.66 4.01 -12.22
CA SER A 74 1.60 3.47 -10.86
C SER A 74 2.47 4.31 -9.91
N THR A 75 1.96 4.55 -8.70
CA THR A 75 2.67 5.32 -7.68
C THR A 75 3.34 4.38 -6.67
N ALA A 76 4.45 4.84 -6.12
CA ALA A 76 5.15 4.20 -5.00
C ALA A 76 4.86 4.89 -3.65
N GLU A 77 3.80 5.69 -3.58
CA GLU A 77 3.37 6.34 -2.34
C GLU A 77 2.96 5.31 -1.29
N ARG A 78 3.27 5.61 -0.04
CA ARG A 78 3.05 4.72 1.09
C ARG A 78 2.35 5.43 2.25
N PRO A 79 1.05 5.73 2.11
CA PRO A 79 0.31 6.53 3.09
C PRO A 79 0.29 5.93 4.50
N LEU A 80 0.24 4.60 4.61
CA LEU A 80 0.23 3.93 5.91
C LEU A 80 1.58 4.06 6.62
N ARG A 81 2.67 3.79 5.91
CA ARG A 81 4.03 4.00 6.42
C ARG A 81 4.24 5.42 6.89
N ASP A 82 3.87 6.39 6.06
CA ASP A 82 4.11 7.82 6.33
C ASP A 82 3.17 8.37 7.42
N GLY A 83 2.03 7.74 7.63
CA GLY A 83 1.06 8.11 8.67
C GLY A 83 1.34 7.53 10.05
N LEU A 84 2.26 6.56 10.18
CA LEU A 84 2.64 5.97 11.46
C LEU A 84 3.92 6.60 12.02
N PRO A 85 4.04 6.78 13.34
CA PRO A 85 5.28 7.26 13.95
C PRO A 85 6.43 6.26 13.71
N PRO A 86 7.55 6.68 13.11
CA PRO A 86 8.65 5.80 12.79
C PRO A 86 9.57 5.53 14.00
N PHE A 87 10.15 4.33 14.03
CA PHE A 87 11.21 3.94 14.96
C PHE A 87 12.35 3.24 14.18
N SER A 88 13.59 3.69 14.36
CA SER A 88 14.75 3.04 13.74
C SER A 88 15.02 1.70 14.42
N ALA A 89 14.89 0.61 13.66
CA ALA A 89 15.07 -0.76 14.12
C ALA A 89 16.42 -1.33 13.63
N ASP A 90 17.52 -0.61 13.87
CA ASP A 90 18.88 -0.94 13.36
C ASP A 90 19.37 -2.34 13.77
N ARG A 91 18.73 -2.95 14.75
CA ARG A 91 19.04 -4.31 15.21
C ARG A 91 17.96 -5.32 14.86
N GLY A 92 17.12 -5.00 13.86
CA GLY A 92 16.12 -5.91 13.32
C GLY A 92 14.86 -6.06 14.16
N GLY A 93 14.59 -5.18 15.13
CA GLY A 93 13.38 -5.24 15.91
C GLY A 93 13.32 -4.27 17.08
N LEU A 94 12.24 -4.38 17.85
CA LEU A 94 11.98 -3.57 19.06
C LEU A 94 11.46 -4.47 20.18
N THR A 95 12.05 -4.34 21.36
CA THR A 95 11.50 -4.91 22.59
C THR A 95 10.91 -3.78 23.46
N TYR A 96 9.68 -3.96 23.88
CA TYR A 96 8.94 -2.98 24.68
C TYR A 96 8.06 -3.67 25.73
N VAL A 97 7.60 -2.90 26.72
CA VAL A 97 6.65 -3.38 27.73
C VAL A 97 5.25 -2.88 27.38
N THR A 98 4.28 -3.78 27.41
CA THR A 98 2.88 -3.43 27.14
C THR A 98 2.33 -2.53 28.26
N PRO A 99 1.68 -1.40 27.95
CA PRO A 99 1.13 -0.52 28.96
C PRO A 99 -0.04 -1.20 29.70
N PRO A 100 -0.18 -0.97 31.03
CA PRO A 100 -1.28 -1.52 31.80
C PRO A 100 -2.61 -0.91 31.38
N GLN A 101 -3.68 -1.69 31.44
CA GLN A 101 -5.05 -1.23 31.16
C GLN A 101 -5.77 -0.84 32.44
N ILE A 102 -6.66 0.17 32.36
CA ILE A 102 -7.44 0.63 33.48
C ILE A 102 -8.30 -0.49 34.12
N SER A 103 -8.80 -1.40 33.26
CA SER A 103 -9.60 -2.56 33.70
C SER A 103 -8.87 -3.47 34.68
N GLY A 104 -7.56 -3.63 34.51
CA GLY A 104 -6.71 -4.41 35.42
C GLY A 104 -6.47 -3.73 36.78
N LEU A 105 -6.66 -2.40 36.87
CA LEU A 105 -6.41 -1.63 38.08
C LEU A 105 -7.67 -1.40 38.88
N LEU A 106 -8.87 -1.66 38.35
CA LEU A 106 -10.14 -1.45 39.08
C LEU A 106 -10.26 -2.31 40.32
N GLY A 107 -9.70 -3.50 40.34
CA GLY A 107 -9.70 -4.36 41.52
C GLY A 107 -8.88 -3.88 42.70
N ALA A 108 -8.05 -2.84 42.52
CA ALA A 108 -7.27 -2.19 43.58
C ALA A 108 -7.99 -1.00 44.22
N THR A 109 -9.20 -0.68 43.74
CA THR A 109 -9.92 0.53 44.15
C THR A 109 -11.32 0.16 44.64
N GLU A 110 -11.64 0.63 45.86
CA GLU A 110 -12.93 0.42 46.47
C GLU A 110 -13.40 1.72 47.13
N VAL A 111 -14.71 1.84 47.35
CA VAL A 111 -15.29 2.91 48.15
C VAL A 111 -15.37 2.44 49.59
N TRP A 112 -14.50 2.97 50.44
CA TRP A 112 -14.53 2.71 51.87
C TRP A 112 -15.45 3.73 52.52
N THR A 113 -16.58 3.25 53.10
CA THR A 113 -17.60 4.14 53.72
C THR A 113 -17.31 4.36 55.19
N GLU A 114 -17.90 5.40 55.78
CA GLU A 114 -17.84 5.67 57.25
C GLU A 114 -18.39 4.48 58.05
N ALA A 115 -19.45 3.86 57.57
CA ALA A 115 -20.03 2.69 58.24
C ALA A 115 -19.07 1.49 58.24
N THR A 116 -18.34 1.31 57.15
CA THR A 116 -17.31 0.24 57.04
C THR A 116 -16.08 0.59 57.89
N ASP A 117 -15.75 1.86 58.04
CA ASP A 117 -14.63 2.31 58.90
C ASP A 117 -14.96 2.18 60.38
N ALA A 118 -16.21 2.45 60.76
CA ALA A 118 -16.68 2.36 62.17
C ALA A 118 -16.79 0.91 62.66
N ASP A 119 -17.18 -0.01 61.76
CA ASP A 119 -17.26 -1.45 62.08
C ASP A 119 -16.80 -2.26 60.84
N PRO A 120 -15.48 -2.42 60.67
CA PRO A 120 -14.93 -3.07 59.50
C PRO A 120 -15.15 -4.58 59.45
N GLY A 121 -15.46 -5.23 60.63
CA GLY A 121 -15.54 -6.69 60.66
C GLY A 121 -14.29 -7.35 60.07
N ASP A 122 -14.50 -8.26 59.12
CA ASP A 122 -13.42 -8.91 58.34
C ASP A 122 -13.08 -8.17 57.03
N ALA A 123 -13.68 -6.99 56.78
CA ALA A 123 -13.41 -6.24 55.56
C ALA A 123 -11.98 -5.68 55.57
N THR A 124 -11.28 -5.85 54.42
CA THR A 124 -9.95 -5.32 54.19
C THR A 124 -9.93 -4.51 52.91
N LYS A 125 -9.22 -3.38 52.91
CA LYS A 125 -9.05 -2.58 51.70
C LYS A 125 -8.35 -3.40 50.64
N PRO A 126 -8.85 -3.39 49.41
CA PRO A 126 -8.25 -4.19 48.34
C PRO A 126 -6.83 -3.71 48.02
N VAL A 127 -5.97 -4.64 47.70
CA VAL A 127 -4.60 -4.38 47.28
C VAL A 127 -4.30 -5.14 45.98
N LEU A 128 -3.73 -4.45 45.00
CA LEU A 128 -3.21 -5.04 43.80
C LEU A 128 -1.67 -5.05 43.87
N VAL A 129 -1.08 -6.22 43.84
CA VAL A 129 0.38 -6.33 43.73
C VAL A 129 0.74 -6.16 42.25
N VAL A 130 1.40 -5.05 41.93
CA VAL A 130 1.86 -4.74 40.58
C VAL A 130 3.18 -5.47 40.32
N ALA A 131 3.15 -6.42 39.41
CA ALA A 131 4.34 -7.06 38.90
C ALA A 131 4.95 -6.26 37.73
N CYS A 132 6.21 -6.53 37.40
CA CYS A 132 6.79 -6.02 36.16
C CYS A 132 5.99 -6.51 34.97
N GLY A 133 5.67 -5.61 34.05
CA GLY A 133 4.97 -5.97 32.81
C GLY A 133 5.81 -6.90 31.94
N ASP A 134 5.15 -7.77 31.20
CA ASP A 134 5.79 -8.64 30.23
C ASP A 134 6.39 -7.83 29.08
N SER A 135 7.61 -8.19 28.69
CA SER A 135 8.26 -7.60 27.53
C SER A 135 7.80 -8.32 26.27
N GLN A 136 7.43 -7.54 25.27
CA GLN A 136 7.10 -8.02 23.92
C GLN A 136 8.25 -7.68 22.96
N THR A 137 8.59 -8.60 22.09
CA THR A 137 9.60 -8.37 21.06
C THR A 137 8.97 -8.57 19.69
N VAL A 138 9.14 -7.59 18.82
CA VAL A 138 8.69 -7.62 17.43
C VAL A 138 9.89 -7.42 16.52
N TYR A 139 9.95 -8.22 15.47
CA TYR A 139 11.02 -8.18 14.47
C TYR A 139 10.51 -7.52 13.19
N VAL A 140 11.44 -7.04 12.38
CA VAL A 140 11.14 -6.57 11.02
C VAL A 140 11.10 -7.74 10.06
N ASP A 141 10.24 -7.63 9.04
CA ASP A 141 10.17 -8.55 7.91
C ASP A 141 11.02 -8.01 6.75
N ALA A 142 11.57 -8.91 5.96
CA ALA A 142 12.31 -8.57 4.75
C ALA A 142 11.37 -8.60 3.54
N ILE A 143 11.40 -7.55 2.73
CA ILE A 143 10.61 -7.43 1.51
C ILE A 143 11.58 -7.33 0.32
N PRO A 144 11.95 -8.45 -0.30
CA PRO A 144 12.85 -8.48 -1.43
C PRO A 144 12.14 -8.19 -2.74
N THR A 145 12.79 -7.42 -3.59
CA THR A 145 12.38 -7.20 -4.99
C THR A 145 13.52 -7.61 -5.90
N ARG A 146 13.27 -8.57 -6.79
CA ARG A 146 14.25 -9.11 -7.72
C ARG A 146 13.70 -9.04 -9.15
N LEU A 147 14.47 -8.47 -10.07
CA LEU A 147 14.14 -8.43 -11.48
C LEU A 147 15.32 -8.97 -12.27
N GLN A 148 15.04 -9.86 -13.21
CA GLN A 148 16.03 -10.41 -14.13
C GLN A 148 15.78 -9.87 -15.54
N PHE A 149 16.84 -9.41 -16.19
CA PHE A 149 16.79 -8.84 -17.53
C PHE A 149 17.90 -9.43 -18.42
N GLY A 150 17.58 -9.55 -19.72
CA GLY A 150 18.56 -9.91 -20.70
C GLY A 150 19.51 -8.75 -21.05
N ASN A 151 20.80 -9.05 -21.20
CA ASN A 151 21.80 -8.05 -21.62
C ASN A 151 21.50 -7.45 -22.99
N MET A 152 20.91 -8.23 -23.90
CA MET A 152 20.47 -7.73 -25.22
C MET A 152 19.25 -6.82 -25.07
N GLN A 153 18.31 -7.16 -24.18
CA GLN A 153 17.14 -6.33 -23.90
C GLN A 153 17.55 -4.96 -23.34
N SER A 154 18.51 -4.93 -22.42
CA SER A 154 18.99 -3.66 -21.85
C SER A 154 19.65 -2.74 -22.86
N ARG A 155 20.17 -3.31 -23.95
CA ARG A 155 20.81 -2.55 -25.02
C ARG A 155 19.82 -2.08 -26.10
N PHE A 156 18.81 -2.86 -26.40
CA PHE A 156 17.92 -2.61 -27.54
C PHE A 156 16.52 -2.13 -27.16
N ALA A 157 16.11 -2.30 -25.92
CA ALA A 157 14.82 -1.86 -25.39
C ALA A 157 14.96 -1.33 -23.94
N PRO A 158 15.82 -0.32 -23.68
CA PRO A 158 16.04 0.21 -22.34
C PRO A 158 14.78 0.84 -21.72
N GLU A 159 13.85 1.32 -22.56
CA GLU A 159 12.58 1.92 -22.14
C GLU A 159 11.69 0.90 -21.43
N GLN A 160 11.68 -0.34 -21.91
CA GLN A 160 10.92 -1.42 -21.27
C GLN A 160 11.51 -1.79 -19.91
N ILE A 161 12.84 -1.78 -19.79
CA ILE A 161 13.50 -2.05 -18.50
C ILE A 161 13.20 -0.95 -17.50
N ALA A 162 13.28 0.32 -17.91
CA ALA A 162 12.92 1.45 -17.05
C ALA A 162 11.47 1.34 -16.57
N ALA A 163 10.52 1.10 -17.49
CA ALA A 163 9.12 0.95 -17.14
C ALA A 163 8.85 -0.22 -16.20
N ASN A 164 9.47 -1.38 -16.43
CA ASN A 164 9.33 -2.52 -15.53
C ASN A 164 9.97 -2.28 -14.16
N THR A 165 11.06 -1.52 -14.10
CA THR A 165 11.69 -1.13 -12.84
C THR A 165 10.79 -0.20 -12.04
N ASP A 166 10.18 0.81 -12.67
CA ASP A 166 9.23 1.73 -12.03
C ASP A 166 8.00 0.97 -11.51
N LEU A 167 7.45 0.05 -12.30
CA LEU A 167 6.33 -0.80 -11.87
C LEU A 167 6.72 -1.73 -10.73
N ALA A 168 7.94 -2.26 -10.72
CA ALA A 168 8.41 -3.11 -9.63
C ALA A 168 8.57 -2.33 -8.32
N ILE A 169 9.01 -1.06 -8.38
CA ILE A 169 9.06 -0.18 -7.21
C ILE A 169 7.65 0.06 -6.67
N ALA A 170 6.68 0.34 -7.54
CA ALA A 170 5.28 0.49 -7.13
C ALA A 170 4.71 -0.80 -6.53
N ALA A 171 5.00 -1.95 -7.15
CA ALA A 171 4.57 -3.25 -6.63
C ALA A 171 5.21 -3.59 -5.26
N ALA A 172 6.49 -3.26 -5.09
CA ALA A 172 7.17 -3.42 -3.79
C ALA A 172 6.54 -2.53 -2.71
N ALA A 173 6.20 -1.28 -3.04
CA ALA A 173 5.48 -0.38 -2.15
C ALA A 173 4.12 -0.95 -1.75
N GLN A 174 3.36 -1.48 -2.70
CA GLN A 174 2.07 -2.12 -2.45
C GLN A 174 2.20 -3.33 -1.50
N VAL A 175 3.12 -4.24 -1.78
CA VAL A 175 3.34 -5.43 -0.93
C VAL A 175 3.74 -5.01 0.49
N ALA A 176 4.60 -4.00 0.61
CA ALA A 176 5.02 -3.48 1.90
C ALA A 176 3.86 -2.84 2.69
N GLU A 177 3.02 -2.02 2.05
CA GLU A 177 1.81 -1.44 2.69
C GLU A 177 0.84 -2.52 3.15
N LEU A 178 0.61 -3.53 2.32
CA LEU A 178 -0.27 -4.66 2.66
C LEU A 178 0.28 -5.50 3.82
N ASN A 179 1.60 -5.68 3.90
CA ASN A 179 2.22 -6.33 5.04
C ASN A 179 2.00 -5.55 6.33
N LEU A 180 2.26 -4.22 6.31
CA LEU A 180 2.00 -3.36 7.48
C LEU A 180 0.53 -3.41 7.90
N LEU A 181 -0.40 -3.35 6.95
CA LEU A 181 -1.83 -3.42 7.21
C LEU A 181 -2.24 -4.77 7.82
N SER A 182 -1.65 -5.87 7.34
CA SER A 182 -1.87 -7.21 7.87
C SER A 182 -1.39 -7.35 9.31
N LEU A 183 -0.22 -6.79 9.65
CA LEU A 183 0.33 -6.78 11.01
C LEU A 183 -0.55 -5.96 11.97
N ILE A 184 -1.06 -4.81 11.52
CA ILE A 184 -2.01 -3.98 12.28
C ILE A 184 -3.32 -4.74 12.52
N ASP A 185 -3.86 -5.37 11.47
CA ASP A 185 -5.09 -6.16 11.56
C ASP A 185 -4.95 -7.34 12.52
N ALA A 186 -3.82 -8.06 12.47
CA ALA A 186 -3.53 -9.18 13.36
C ALA A 186 -3.44 -8.77 14.84
N SER A 187 -3.00 -7.54 15.10
CA SER A 187 -2.88 -6.98 16.45
C SER A 187 -4.17 -6.27 16.93
N SER A 188 -5.21 -6.23 16.09
CA SER A 188 -6.46 -5.51 16.36
C SER A 188 -7.60 -6.46 16.71
N THR A 189 -8.48 -6.05 17.61
CA THR A 189 -9.71 -6.77 17.94
C THR A 189 -10.77 -6.51 16.87
N THR A 190 -11.30 -7.55 16.26
CA THR A 190 -12.33 -7.41 15.24
C THR A 190 -13.70 -7.08 15.84
N ALA A 191 -14.36 -6.07 15.27
CA ALA A 191 -15.73 -5.70 15.53
C ALA A 191 -16.51 -5.58 14.21
N THR A 192 -17.80 -5.82 14.22
CA THR A 192 -18.65 -5.75 13.03
C THR A 192 -19.79 -4.77 13.24
N SER A 193 -20.18 -4.07 12.19
CA SER A 193 -21.39 -3.25 12.17
C SER A 193 -22.29 -3.67 10.99
N ALA A 194 -23.60 -3.63 11.22
CA ALA A 194 -24.58 -3.98 10.20
C ALA A 194 -24.93 -2.80 9.30
N ALA A 195 -25.34 -3.08 8.05
CA ALA A 195 -25.93 -2.11 7.17
C ALA A 195 -27.40 -1.89 7.55
N LEU A 196 -27.77 -0.63 7.80
CA LEU A 196 -29.14 -0.26 8.22
C LEU A 196 -29.76 0.80 7.31
N LEU A 197 -28.98 1.78 6.87
CA LEU A 197 -29.50 3.01 6.27
C LEU A 197 -28.86 3.39 4.92
N GLY A 198 -27.85 2.69 4.47
CA GLY A 198 -27.11 3.01 3.25
C GLY A 198 -25.63 2.76 3.36
N ALA A 199 -24.80 3.69 2.93
CA ALA A 199 -23.35 3.57 3.00
C ALA A 199 -22.73 4.64 3.90
N SER A 200 -22.91 5.92 3.60
CA SER A 200 -22.30 7.02 4.38
C SER A 200 -22.85 7.08 5.80
N ARG A 201 -24.16 6.92 5.96
CA ARG A 201 -24.79 6.95 7.28
C ARG A 201 -24.35 5.77 8.13
N ASP A 202 -24.31 4.57 7.58
CA ASP A 202 -23.90 3.38 8.32
C ASP A 202 -22.44 3.46 8.70
N LEU A 203 -21.58 3.93 7.81
CA LEU A 203 -20.17 4.10 8.07
C LEU A 203 -19.90 5.16 9.15
N LEU A 204 -20.54 6.33 9.07
CA LEU A 204 -20.40 7.39 10.07
C LEU A 204 -21.03 7.00 11.40
N THR A 205 -22.14 6.26 11.40
CA THR A 205 -22.74 5.71 12.62
C THR A 205 -21.82 4.69 13.27
N ALA A 206 -21.23 3.78 12.49
CA ALA A 206 -20.24 2.82 12.97
C ALA A 206 -19.00 3.53 13.56
N LEU A 207 -18.55 4.62 12.93
CA LEU A 207 -17.47 5.45 13.42
C LEU A 207 -17.83 6.10 14.78
N ASP A 208 -18.96 6.78 14.88
CA ASP A 208 -19.39 7.45 16.12
C ASP A 208 -19.59 6.45 17.26
N LEU A 209 -20.17 5.29 16.97
CA LEU A 209 -20.37 4.22 17.93
C LEU A 209 -19.02 3.66 18.43
N SER A 210 -18.12 3.39 17.48
CA SER A 210 -16.79 2.83 17.78
C SER A 210 -15.95 3.82 18.59
N ILE A 211 -15.93 5.10 18.24
CA ILE A 211 -15.26 6.16 19.00
C ILE A 211 -15.80 6.25 20.42
N SER A 212 -17.14 6.25 20.56
CA SER A 212 -17.80 6.36 21.84
C SER A 212 -17.50 5.15 22.73
N ALA A 213 -17.61 3.94 22.17
CA ALA A 213 -17.31 2.70 22.88
C ALA A 213 -15.83 2.63 23.29
N TYR A 214 -14.93 3.03 22.42
CA TYR A 214 -13.51 3.02 22.67
C TYR A 214 -13.10 3.98 23.79
N ARG A 215 -13.62 5.22 23.72
CA ARG A 215 -13.39 6.22 24.78
C ARG A 215 -14.01 5.82 26.10
N PHE A 216 -15.24 5.29 26.10
CA PHE A 216 -15.92 4.87 27.31
C PHE A 216 -15.20 3.70 28.00
N ARG A 217 -14.84 2.67 27.22
CA ARG A 217 -14.16 1.48 27.76
C ARG A 217 -12.82 1.81 28.43
N ASN A 218 -12.07 2.73 27.86
CA ASN A 218 -10.74 3.10 28.33
C ASN A 218 -10.73 4.39 29.19
N ARG A 219 -11.90 5.00 29.43
CA ARG A 219 -12.04 6.27 30.11
C ARG A 219 -11.18 7.40 29.52
N PHE A 220 -11.12 7.46 28.18
CA PHE A 220 -10.35 8.48 27.49
C PHE A 220 -11.08 9.83 27.42
N PRO A 221 -10.37 10.95 27.56
CA PRO A 221 -10.95 12.26 27.36
C PRO A 221 -11.26 12.50 25.87
N ARG A 222 -12.20 13.40 25.58
CA ARG A 222 -12.57 13.77 24.22
C ARG A 222 -11.43 14.46 23.44
N THR A 223 -10.47 15.05 24.17
CA THR A 223 -9.30 15.73 23.60
C THR A 223 -8.23 14.76 23.08
N LEU A 224 -8.32 13.47 23.44
CA LEU A 224 -7.38 12.47 22.93
C LEU A 224 -7.62 12.22 21.45
N SER A 225 -6.57 12.41 20.65
CA SER A 225 -6.59 12.13 19.22
C SER A 225 -6.62 10.63 18.95
N LEU A 226 -7.48 10.23 18.03
CA LEU A 226 -7.59 8.88 17.52
C LEU A 226 -7.09 8.85 16.09
N THR A 227 -6.55 7.72 15.67
CA THR A 227 -6.17 7.47 14.28
C THR A 227 -7.07 6.38 13.71
N ALA A 228 -7.56 6.59 12.50
CA ALA A 228 -8.27 5.57 11.75
C ALA A 228 -7.56 5.31 10.42
N ILE A 229 -7.61 4.07 9.96
CA ILE A 229 -7.08 3.67 8.66
C ILE A 229 -8.26 3.25 7.80
N PHE A 230 -8.50 3.99 6.71
CA PHE A 230 -9.57 3.72 5.75
C PHE A 230 -9.00 3.48 4.35
N PRO A 231 -9.65 2.63 3.54
CA PRO A 231 -9.34 2.57 2.12
C PRO A 231 -9.80 3.86 1.42
N ASP A 232 -8.99 4.40 0.51
CA ASP A 232 -9.28 5.69 -0.15
C ASP A 232 -10.60 5.68 -0.94
N TRP A 233 -10.94 4.56 -1.58
CA TRP A 233 -12.19 4.41 -2.29
C TRP A 233 -13.45 4.60 -1.41
N ALA A 234 -13.33 4.51 -0.09
CA ALA A 234 -14.45 4.79 0.83
C ALA A 234 -14.93 6.25 0.73
N LYS A 235 -14.06 7.19 0.35
CA LYS A 235 -14.46 8.57 0.03
C LYS A 235 -15.46 8.62 -1.11
N ASP A 236 -15.24 7.84 -2.15
CA ASP A 236 -16.11 7.80 -3.32
C ASP A 236 -17.47 7.16 -3.01
N LEU A 237 -17.45 6.11 -2.18
CA LEU A 237 -18.66 5.48 -1.68
C LEU A 237 -19.50 6.47 -0.85
N ILE A 238 -18.87 7.18 0.09
CA ILE A 238 -19.54 8.22 0.89
C ILE A 238 -20.09 9.32 0.00
N ARG A 239 -19.30 9.80 -0.95
CA ARG A 239 -19.70 10.83 -1.91
C ARG A 239 -20.91 10.41 -2.74
N LEU A 240 -20.93 9.16 -3.22
CA LEU A 240 -22.04 8.62 -4.00
C LEU A 240 -23.36 8.59 -3.20
N ASP A 241 -23.30 8.15 -1.96
CA ASP A 241 -24.48 8.05 -1.10
C ASP A 241 -25.05 9.43 -0.75
N ILE A 242 -24.19 10.39 -0.39
CA ILE A 242 -24.57 11.77 -0.13
C ILE A 242 -25.14 12.43 -1.40
N ALA A 243 -24.52 12.20 -2.55
CA ALA A 243 -24.99 12.73 -3.81
C ALA A 243 -26.42 12.27 -4.13
N ARG A 244 -26.78 11.05 -3.77
CA ARG A 244 -28.16 10.53 -3.92
C ARG A 244 -29.13 11.16 -2.94
N GLU A 245 -28.69 11.42 -1.72
CA GLU A 245 -29.48 12.08 -0.70
C GLU A 245 -29.80 13.53 -1.08
N ILE A 246 -28.80 14.28 -1.53
CA ILE A 246 -28.96 15.68 -1.96
C ILE A 246 -29.77 15.77 -3.25
N ALA A 247 -29.66 14.79 -4.15
CA ALA A 247 -30.46 14.78 -5.38
C ALA A 247 -31.97 14.71 -5.14
N HIS A 248 -32.36 14.26 -3.97
CA HIS A 248 -33.77 14.25 -3.56
C HIS A 248 -34.24 15.58 -2.99
N ASP A 249 -33.32 16.41 -2.51
CA ASP A 249 -33.63 17.76 -2.02
C ASP A 249 -33.42 18.76 -3.17
N ASP A 250 -34.52 19.37 -3.66
CA ASP A 250 -34.61 20.29 -4.82
C ASP A 250 -33.80 21.60 -4.63
N SER A 251 -32.73 21.57 -3.85
CA SER A 251 -31.91 22.72 -3.44
C SER A 251 -30.95 23.23 -4.51
N GLY A 252 -30.94 22.68 -5.72
CA GLY A 252 -30.14 23.17 -6.85
C GLY A 252 -28.63 23.07 -6.70
N THR A 253 -28.14 22.46 -5.62
CA THR A 253 -26.72 22.23 -5.42
C THR A 253 -26.24 21.07 -6.34
N PRO A 254 -25.11 21.23 -7.07
CA PRO A 254 -24.63 20.15 -7.94
C PRO A 254 -24.35 18.91 -7.09
N VAL A 255 -25.11 17.87 -7.33
CA VAL A 255 -25.12 16.57 -6.61
C VAL A 255 -23.75 15.89 -6.53
N ARG A 256 -22.77 16.34 -7.34
CA ARG A 256 -21.42 15.77 -7.40
C ARG A 256 -20.34 16.63 -6.74
N ALA A 257 -20.72 17.69 -6.04
CA ALA A 257 -19.78 18.69 -5.53
C ALA A 257 -19.41 18.50 -4.05
N VAL A 258 -19.36 17.26 -3.56
CA VAL A 258 -18.82 16.98 -2.23
C VAL A 258 -17.30 16.82 -2.34
N PRO A 259 -16.49 17.83 -1.96
CA PRO A 259 -15.04 17.74 -2.01
C PRO A 259 -14.49 16.81 -0.93
N ASP A 260 -13.32 16.23 -1.17
CA ASP A 260 -12.64 15.35 -0.19
C ASP A 260 -12.43 16.05 1.14
N ALA A 261 -12.04 17.32 1.13
CA ALA A 261 -11.86 18.11 2.34
C ALA A 261 -13.10 18.18 3.23
N MET A 262 -14.31 18.10 2.65
CA MET A 262 -15.55 18.05 3.43
C MET A 262 -15.71 16.70 4.13
N ILE A 263 -15.41 15.61 3.42
CA ILE A 263 -15.43 14.25 4.00
C ILE A 263 -14.40 14.16 5.12
N GLU A 264 -13.18 14.61 4.89
CA GLU A 264 -12.09 14.61 5.86
C GLU A 264 -12.42 15.47 7.10
N SER A 265 -13.15 16.57 6.90
CA SER A 265 -13.59 17.41 8.03
C SER A 265 -14.55 16.70 8.97
N TRP A 266 -15.35 15.76 8.51
CA TRP A 266 -16.26 14.99 9.37
C TRP A 266 -15.51 14.07 10.32
N PHE A 267 -14.39 13.53 9.92
CA PHE A 267 -13.52 12.73 10.77
C PHE A 267 -12.76 13.63 11.76
N SER A 268 -12.18 14.71 11.27
CA SER A 268 -11.40 15.64 12.11
C SER A 268 -12.25 16.32 13.19
N MET A 269 -13.51 16.67 12.91
CA MET A 269 -14.47 17.20 13.91
C MET A 269 -14.77 16.19 15.04
N ARG A 270 -14.58 14.90 14.80
CA ARG A 270 -14.72 13.84 15.80
C ARG A 270 -13.42 13.55 16.56
N GLY A 271 -12.35 14.28 16.24
CA GLY A 271 -11.01 14.08 16.80
C GLY A 271 -10.34 12.81 16.29
N VAL A 272 -10.58 12.49 15.03
CA VAL A 272 -9.99 11.34 14.34
C VAL A 272 -9.13 11.83 13.16
N ASN A 273 -7.86 11.44 13.16
CA ASN A 273 -6.95 11.60 12.04
C ASN A 273 -7.09 10.35 11.15
N VAL A 274 -7.31 10.53 9.86
CA VAL A 274 -7.49 9.40 8.94
C VAL A 274 -6.28 9.23 8.05
N ILE A 275 -5.79 8.01 7.98
CA ILE A 275 -4.81 7.54 6.99
C ILE A 275 -5.60 6.85 5.88
N TRP A 276 -5.56 7.42 4.68
CA TRP A 276 -6.23 6.86 3.51
C TRP A 276 -5.26 5.96 2.76
N THR A 277 -5.54 4.64 2.76
CA THR A 277 -4.68 3.66 2.09
C THR A 277 -5.11 3.48 0.64
N LEU A 278 -4.12 3.49 -0.25
CA LEU A 278 -4.35 3.25 -1.68
C LEU A 278 -4.68 1.78 -1.98
N ASP A 279 -4.15 0.89 -1.14
CA ASP A 279 -4.24 -0.55 -1.32
C ASP A 279 -5.45 -1.13 -0.60
N GLY A 280 -6.14 -2.05 -1.28
CA GLY A 280 -7.22 -2.82 -0.69
C GLY A 280 -6.68 -3.91 0.24
N ARG A 281 -7.47 -4.25 1.27
CA ARG A 281 -7.16 -5.44 2.08
C ARG A 281 -7.42 -6.72 1.30
N PRO A 282 -6.63 -7.80 1.51
CA PRO A 282 -6.98 -9.12 1.01
C PRO A 282 -8.43 -9.45 1.40
N SER A 283 -9.19 -10.00 0.46
CA SER A 283 -10.57 -10.37 0.75
C SER A 283 -10.60 -11.24 2.00
N TYR A 284 -11.57 -11.03 2.83
CA TYR A 284 -11.75 -11.72 4.13
C TYR A 284 -11.72 -13.27 4.05
N SER A 285 -11.84 -13.82 2.86
CA SER A 285 -11.79 -15.25 2.57
C SER A 285 -10.38 -15.88 2.50
N GLY A 286 -9.32 -15.14 2.86
CA GLY A 286 -7.97 -15.70 2.96
C GLY A 286 -7.23 -15.90 1.64
N GLY A 287 -7.64 -15.24 0.57
CA GLY A 287 -6.92 -15.26 -0.71
C GLY A 287 -5.70 -14.34 -0.70
N THR A 288 -4.63 -14.78 -1.34
CA THR A 288 -3.42 -13.99 -1.58
C THR A 288 -3.49 -13.17 -2.87
N ASP A 289 -4.63 -13.16 -3.54
CA ASP A 289 -4.83 -12.43 -4.78
C ASP A 289 -5.18 -10.97 -4.46
N TYR A 290 -4.18 -10.11 -4.46
CA TYR A 290 -4.30 -8.69 -4.20
C TYR A 290 -5.13 -7.95 -5.26
N ALA A 291 -5.27 -8.49 -6.46
CA ALA A 291 -6.09 -7.91 -7.52
C ALA A 291 -7.59 -8.16 -7.35
N ALA A 292 -7.98 -9.19 -6.59
CA ALA A 292 -9.37 -9.61 -6.42
C ALA A 292 -10.09 -8.95 -5.23
N GLN A 293 -9.43 -8.00 -4.54
CA GLN A 293 -9.80 -7.68 -3.16
C GLN A 293 -11.04 -6.85 -2.97
N THR A 294 -11.36 -5.98 -3.89
CA THR A 294 -12.28 -4.90 -3.56
C THR A 294 -13.35 -4.71 -4.61
N PHE A 295 -12.97 -4.72 -5.85
CA PHE A 295 -13.89 -4.58 -6.96
C PHE A 295 -13.98 -5.91 -7.68
N ALA A 296 -15.11 -6.59 -7.54
CA ALA A 296 -15.34 -7.85 -8.23
C ALA A 296 -14.98 -7.72 -9.71
N THR A 297 -14.09 -8.60 -10.19
CA THR A 297 -13.86 -8.84 -11.61
C THR A 297 -12.97 -7.86 -12.38
N GLN A 298 -11.81 -7.50 -11.88
CA GLN A 298 -10.77 -6.91 -12.75
C GLN A 298 -10.31 -7.87 -13.85
N SER A 299 -10.49 -9.18 -13.67
CA SER A 299 -10.03 -10.19 -14.63
C SER A 299 -10.95 -10.43 -15.83
N THR A 300 -12.16 -9.88 -15.88
CA THR A 300 -13.17 -10.28 -16.87
C THR A 300 -13.80 -9.18 -17.67
N ASN A 301 -13.31 -7.96 -17.71
CA ASN A 301 -13.95 -6.82 -18.38
C ASN A 301 -15.44 -6.64 -18.01
N ALA A 302 -15.88 -7.19 -16.90
CA ALA A 302 -17.25 -7.01 -16.43
C ALA A 302 -17.44 -5.56 -15.97
N ALA A 303 -18.62 -5.02 -16.20
CA ALA A 303 -18.95 -3.66 -15.77
C ALA A 303 -18.79 -3.53 -14.26
N LEU A 304 -18.10 -2.50 -13.80
CA LEU A 304 -18.02 -2.13 -12.39
C LEU A 304 -19.36 -1.51 -11.98
N VAL A 305 -20.23 -2.32 -11.39
CA VAL A 305 -21.63 -1.92 -11.12
C VAL A 305 -21.85 -1.51 -9.66
N SER A 306 -20.97 -1.90 -8.75
CA SER A 306 -21.13 -1.62 -7.32
C SER A 306 -19.77 -1.50 -6.61
N PHE A 307 -19.77 -0.77 -5.50
CA PHE A 307 -18.68 -0.81 -4.53
C PHE A 307 -18.70 -2.15 -3.75
N PRO A 308 -17.63 -2.48 -3.02
CA PRO A 308 -17.67 -3.58 -2.07
C PRO A 308 -18.77 -3.41 -1.03
N ALA A 309 -19.38 -4.52 -0.61
CA ALA A 309 -20.43 -4.52 0.41
C ALA A 309 -19.89 -4.32 1.84
N GLU A 310 -18.58 -4.32 2.02
CA GLU A 310 -17.93 -4.17 3.31
C GLU A 310 -16.81 -3.13 3.20
N VAL A 311 -16.75 -2.24 4.19
CA VAL A 311 -15.64 -1.32 4.42
C VAL A 311 -14.91 -1.79 5.67
N VAL A 312 -13.67 -2.26 5.50
CA VAL A 312 -12.83 -2.67 6.62
C VAL A 312 -11.87 -1.54 6.97
N TRP A 313 -11.88 -1.13 8.22
CA TRP A 313 -11.08 -0.01 8.71
C TRP A 313 -10.59 -0.25 10.14
N ASN A 314 -9.55 0.46 10.57
CA ASN A 314 -9.01 0.36 11.92
C ASN A 314 -9.24 1.64 12.70
N LEU A 315 -9.32 1.51 14.03
CA LEU A 315 -9.42 2.63 14.98
C LEU A 315 -8.53 2.36 16.19
N PHE A 316 -7.66 3.32 16.52
CA PHE A 316 -6.76 3.25 17.66
C PHE A 316 -6.33 4.64 18.14
N VAL A 317 -5.72 4.73 19.32
CA VAL A 317 -5.10 5.97 19.81
C VAL A 317 -3.82 6.23 19.02
N GLU A 318 -3.59 7.49 18.65
CA GLU A 318 -2.34 7.91 18.01
C GLU A 318 -1.11 7.40 18.79
N GLY A 319 -0.14 6.80 18.07
CA GLY A 319 1.05 6.18 18.66
C GLY A 319 0.86 4.75 19.17
N THR A 320 -0.34 4.16 19.04
CA THR A 320 -0.57 2.74 19.37
C THR A 320 0.26 1.82 18.49
N PHE A 321 0.32 2.11 17.20
CA PHE A 321 1.20 1.43 16.26
C PHE A 321 2.40 2.30 15.94
N THR A 322 3.57 1.69 15.87
CA THR A 322 4.83 2.33 15.53
C THR A 322 5.44 1.59 14.37
N PHE A 323 5.76 2.31 13.31
CA PHE A 323 6.47 1.75 12.16
C PHE A 323 7.92 1.44 12.55
N LEU A 324 8.38 0.24 12.30
CA LEU A 324 9.76 -0.19 12.51
C LEU A 324 10.52 -0.10 11.18
N ASP A 325 11.48 0.81 11.11
CA ASP A 325 12.35 1.00 9.96
C ASP A 325 13.68 0.27 10.22
N GLY A 326 13.85 -0.88 9.60
CA GLY A 326 15.08 -1.66 9.63
C GLY A 326 16.07 -1.26 8.54
N GLY A 327 15.74 -0.25 7.74
CA GLY A 327 16.56 0.23 6.64
C GLY A 327 16.35 -0.53 5.33
N ARG A 328 17.28 -0.30 4.41
CA ARG A 328 17.24 -0.86 3.05
C ARG A 328 18.57 -1.45 2.67
N LEU A 329 18.57 -2.58 2.01
CA LEU A 329 19.73 -3.19 1.39
C LEU A 329 19.65 -3.02 -0.14
N ASP A 330 20.50 -2.18 -0.69
CA ASP A 330 20.63 -2.00 -2.14
C ASP A 330 21.87 -2.79 -2.63
N LEU A 331 21.64 -3.90 -3.30
CA LEU A 331 22.70 -4.68 -3.94
C LEU A 331 22.99 -4.23 -5.37
N GLY A 332 22.09 -3.49 -5.97
CA GLY A 332 22.24 -3.01 -7.33
C GLY A 332 22.16 -4.13 -8.37
N ILE A 333 23.07 -4.10 -9.33
CA ILE A 333 23.11 -5.08 -10.43
C ILE A 333 23.98 -6.26 -10.04
N VAL A 334 23.40 -7.46 -10.08
CA VAL A 334 24.11 -8.73 -9.85
C VAL A 334 24.40 -9.40 -11.19
N ARG A 335 25.67 -9.79 -11.38
CA ARG A 335 26.13 -10.59 -12.50
C ARG A 335 26.97 -11.73 -11.95
N ASP A 336 26.56 -12.94 -12.21
CA ASP A 336 27.29 -14.14 -11.81
C ASP A 336 27.45 -15.12 -12.99
N SER A 337 28.18 -16.19 -12.76
CA SER A 337 28.47 -17.18 -13.79
C SER A 337 27.20 -17.92 -14.30
N THR A 338 26.14 -17.99 -13.49
CA THR A 338 24.88 -18.61 -13.88
C THR A 338 24.11 -17.69 -14.81
N LEU A 339 23.99 -16.42 -14.46
CA LEU A 339 23.34 -15.40 -15.28
C LEU A 339 24.10 -15.11 -16.58
N ASP A 340 25.45 -15.15 -16.53
CA ASP A 340 26.28 -15.00 -17.72
C ASP A 340 26.06 -16.13 -18.75
N SER A 341 25.73 -17.34 -18.28
CA SER A 341 25.48 -18.49 -19.16
C SER A 341 24.22 -18.31 -20.00
N THR A 342 23.24 -17.54 -19.49
CA THR A 342 21.98 -17.18 -20.18
C THR A 342 22.00 -15.77 -20.77
N ASN A 343 23.11 -15.04 -20.65
CA ASN A 343 23.29 -13.67 -21.07
C ASN A 343 22.33 -12.69 -20.36
N ASP A 344 22.12 -12.91 -19.05
CA ASP A 344 21.21 -12.13 -18.21
C ASP A 344 21.96 -11.36 -17.11
N TYR A 345 21.24 -10.48 -16.44
CA TYR A 345 21.64 -9.87 -15.19
C TYR A 345 20.42 -9.67 -14.29
N GLU A 346 20.65 -9.49 -12.99
CA GLU A 346 19.62 -9.32 -12.00
C GLU A 346 19.79 -8.00 -11.26
N THR A 347 18.68 -7.32 -10.95
CA THR A 347 18.62 -6.23 -9.99
C THR A 347 17.96 -6.72 -8.72
N PHE A 348 18.52 -6.34 -7.58
CA PHE A 348 18.03 -6.74 -6.27
C PHE A 348 17.96 -5.53 -5.32
N VAL A 349 16.84 -5.42 -4.63
CA VAL A 349 16.57 -4.44 -3.57
C VAL A 349 15.81 -5.15 -2.47
N GLU A 350 16.10 -4.86 -1.22
CA GLU A 350 15.40 -5.40 -0.07
C GLU A 350 15.16 -4.32 0.97
N THR A 351 13.93 -4.20 1.47
CA THR A 351 13.59 -3.34 2.61
C THR A 351 13.23 -4.18 3.82
N PHE A 352 13.53 -3.65 5.00
CA PHE A 352 13.27 -4.32 6.28
C PHE A 352 12.28 -3.49 7.07
N GLU A 353 11.09 -4.00 7.29
CA GLU A 353 9.99 -3.22 7.82
C GLU A 353 9.13 -4.03 8.77
N GLY A 354 8.49 -3.35 9.73
CA GLY A 354 7.57 -4.00 10.66
C GLY A 354 6.70 -3.01 11.41
N VAL A 355 5.81 -3.53 12.24
CA VAL A 355 4.91 -2.72 13.09
C VAL A 355 4.96 -3.23 14.51
N ALA A 356 5.21 -2.35 15.46
CA ALA A 356 5.09 -2.63 16.89
C ALA A 356 3.77 -2.10 17.44
N PHE A 357 3.01 -2.97 18.11
CA PHE A 357 1.80 -2.61 18.83
C PHE A 357 2.13 -2.19 20.26
N ARG A 358 2.27 -0.89 20.51
CA ARG A 358 2.69 -0.32 21.80
C ARG A 358 1.53 0.27 22.63
N GLY A 359 0.31 0.19 22.13
CA GLY A 359 -0.86 0.76 22.75
C GLY A 359 -1.66 -0.20 23.63
N TYR A 360 -2.87 0.26 24.02
CA TYR A 360 -3.79 -0.51 24.87
C TYR A 360 -4.62 -1.50 24.08
N THR A 361 -5.31 -0.99 23.09
CA THR A 361 -6.26 -1.72 22.25
C THR A 361 -6.32 -1.05 20.88
N ALA A 362 -6.52 -1.83 19.85
CA ALA A 362 -6.88 -1.37 18.53
C ALA A 362 -8.08 -2.17 18.03
N TYR A 363 -8.93 -1.55 17.24
CA TYR A 363 -10.07 -2.22 16.63
C TYR A 363 -9.89 -2.30 15.13
N LYS A 364 -10.19 -3.48 14.57
CA LYS A 364 -10.48 -3.71 13.18
C LYS A 364 -11.98 -3.78 13.04
N ILE A 365 -12.57 -2.85 12.32
CA ILE A 365 -14.01 -2.73 12.18
C ILE A 365 -14.40 -3.12 10.77
N VAL A 366 -15.31 -4.09 10.66
CA VAL A 366 -15.91 -4.51 9.40
C VAL A 366 -17.30 -3.89 9.35
N SER A 367 -17.45 -2.86 8.55
CA SER A 367 -18.72 -2.18 8.36
C SER A 367 -19.39 -2.68 7.09
N THR A 368 -20.50 -3.40 7.25
CA THR A 368 -21.35 -3.76 6.12
C THR A 368 -22.10 -2.52 5.64
N VAL A 369 -22.09 -2.28 4.34
CA VAL A 369 -22.71 -1.11 3.69
C VAL A 369 -23.52 -1.54 2.48
N CYS A 370 -24.43 -0.68 2.04
CA CYS A 370 -25.12 -0.88 0.78
C CYS A 370 -24.23 -0.41 -0.39
N PRO A 371 -23.69 -1.31 -1.21
CA PRO A 371 -22.69 -0.98 -2.22
C PRO A 371 -23.25 -0.15 -3.39
N THR A 372 -24.54 -0.13 -3.57
CA THR A 372 -25.22 0.68 -4.58
C THR A 372 -25.79 1.98 -4.02
N GLY A 373 -25.68 2.22 -2.73
CA GLY A 373 -26.39 3.25 -1.98
C GLY A 373 -27.89 2.93 -1.88
N GLY A 374 -28.57 3.44 -0.86
CA GLY A 374 -30.03 3.25 -0.71
C GLY A 374 -30.81 3.86 -1.86
N SER A 375 -32.03 3.38 -2.09
CA SER A 375 -32.95 3.98 -3.06
C SER A 375 -33.22 5.44 -2.71
N ALA A 376 -33.09 6.34 -3.67
CA ALA A 376 -33.42 7.74 -3.49
C ALA A 376 -34.89 7.85 -3.04
N GLY A 377 -35.14 8.42 -1.87
CA GLY A 377 -36.45 8.90 -1.45
C GLY A 377 -37.31 8.03 -0.55
N THR A 378 -36.88 6.82 -0.21
CA THR A 378 -37.57 6.01 0.81
C THR A 378 -36.52 5.35 1.70
N VAL A 379 -36.65 5.57 3.00
CA VAL A 379 -36.04 4.67 3.98
C VAL A 379 -36.77 3.34 3.79
N ASP A 380 -36.27 2.51 2.92
CA ASP A 380 -36.79 1.16 2.75
C ASP A 380 -36.33 0.32 3.93
N THR A 381 -37.18 0.25 4.93
CA THR A 381 -36.96 -0.63 6.09
C THR A 381 -37.23 -2.11 5.76
N SER A 382 -37.69 -2.42 4.55
CA SER A 382 -38.08 -3.77 4.12
C SER A 382 -37.01 -4.47 3.25
N SER A 383 -36.11 -3.73 2.62
CA SER A 383 -35.00 -4.29 1.86
C SER A 383 -33.67 -3.84 2.47
N ILE A 384 -33.28 -4.52 3.52
CA ILE A 384 -31.90 -4.67 3.92
C ILE A 384 -31.14 -5.05 2.65
N CYS A 385 -30.09 -4.33 2.34
CA CYS A 385 -29.25 -4.52 1.16
C CYS A 385 -29.02 -6.01 0.87
N SER A 386 -29.80 -6.55 -0.04
CA SER A 386 -29.70 -7.95 -0.51
C SER A 386 -29.09 -7.98 -1.92
#